data_2ba85ad2df6f54634de3255ab9ea7fe4
#
_entry.id   2ba85ad2df6f54634de3255ab9ea7fe4
#
_cell.length_a   1.000
_cell.length_b   1.000
_cell.length_c   1.000
_cell.angle_alpha   90.00
_cell.angle_beta   90.00
_cell.angle_gamma   90.00
#
_symmetry.space_group_name_H-M   'P 1'
#
loop_
_entity.id
_entity.type
_entity.pdbx_description
1 polymer ?
#
loop_
_entity_poly.entity_id
_entity_poly.type
_entity_poly.pdbx_seq_one_letter_code
_entity_poly.pdbx_strand_id
1 'polypeptide(L)'
;YSHVLHRSILGFKGLFLCHTDGKTQTMLDFSLHGEEGKNPEKIQGLTSKQRNARFCKVRDEKSVVNTRIREYKQSKIERSIEMVRHAMKKGIRFDYLLVDSWFTCADLIRFITSRHLECHLIGMLKMGKTRYRTEAGNLNAPVIIDRLKKEKSVRYSRKLNCYYAHMDAEYANRKIRIFF
;
A
#
# COMPACT_ATOMS: atom_id res chain seq x y z
N TYR A 1 5.58 -16.99 -3.17
CA TYR A 1 4.97 -17.61 -1.99
C TYR A 1 3.61 -16.99 -1.71
N SER A 2 2.59 -17.82 -1.47
CA SER A 2 1.27 -17.37 -1.04
C SER A 2 1.18 -17.43 0.49
N HIS A 3 0.99 -16.27 1.12
CA HIS A 3 0.80 -16.20 2.58
C HIS A 3 -0.57 -16.76 3.02
N VAL A 4 -1.53 -16.83 2.11
CA VAL A 4 -2.86 -17.41 2.37
C VAL A 4 -2.81 -18.94 2.35
N LEU A 5 -2.10 -19.50 1.38
CA LEU A 5 -1.98 -20.95 1.21
C LEU A 5 -0.73 -21.55 1.87
N HIS A 6 0.10 -20.74 2.49
CA HIS A 6 1.38 -21.10 3.13
C HIS A 6 2.29 -21.97 2.25
N ARG A 7 2.24 -21.80 0.92
CA ARG A 7 3.07 -22.54 -0.03
C ARG A 7 3.45 -21.70 -1.25
N SER A 8 4.50 -22.11 -1.95
CA SER A 8 4.83 -21.55 -3.25
C SER A 8 3.83 -22.04 -4.30
N ILE A 9 3.28 -21.10 -5.05
CA ILE A 9 2.37 -21.38 -6.18
C ILE A 9 2.93 -20.73 -7.43
N LEU A 10 2.64 -21.34 -8.58
CA LEU A 10 2.94 -20.73 -9.87
C LEU A 10 1.94 -19.60 -10.12
N GLY A 11 2.43 -18.41 -10.42
CA GLY A 11 1.56 -17.26 -10.67
C GLY A 11 2.33 -15.95 -10.76
N PHE A 12 1.59 -14.87 -10.90
CA PHE A 12 2.10 -13.51 -10.95
C PHE A 12 1.62 -12.71 -9.74
N LYS A 13 2.45 -11.81 -9.26
CA LYS A 13 2.03 -10.77 -8.30
C LYS A 13 1.69 -9.51 -9.08
N GLY A 14 0.41 -9.20 -9.15
CA GLY A 14 -0.09 -7.97 -9.75
C GLY A 14 -0.27 -6.87 -8.71
N LEU A 15 0.03 -5.65 -9.11
CA LEU A 15 -0.39 -4.42 -8.44
C LEU A 15 -1.37 -3.73 -9.37
N PHE A 16 -2.52 -3.33 -8.86
CA PHE A 16 -3.57 -2.68 -9.64
C PHE A 16 -3.92 -1.35 -9.00
N LEU A 17 -4.09 -0.33 -9.83
CA LEU A 17 -4.70 0.94 -9.45
C LEU A 17 -6.09 1.00 -10.08
N CYS A 18 -7.11 1.11 -9.25
CA CYS A 18 -8.50 1.23 -9.70
C CYS A 18 -9.09 2.55 -9.22
N HIS A 19 -10.01 3.10 -9.98
CA HIS A 19 -10.85 4.23 -9.60
C HIS A 19 -12.28 3.76 -9.41
N THR A 20 -12.96 4.30 -8.41
CA THR A 20 -14.39 4.02 -8.19
C THR A 20 -15.13 5.28 -7.76
N ASP A 21 -16.33 5.43 -8.23
CA ASP A 21 -17.31 6.44 -7.80
C ASP A 21 -18.34 5.85 -6.80
N GLY A 22 -18.10 4.63 -6.31
CA GLY A 22 -18.99 3.89 -5.44
C GLY A 22 -20.03 3.04 -6.18
N LYS A 23 -20.20 3.22 -7.50
CA LYS A 23 -21.11 2.44 -8.37
C LYS A 23 -20.33 1.64 -9.41
N THR A 24 -19.35 2.25 -10.01
CA THR A 24 -18.50 1.66 -11.05
C THR A 24 -17.07 1.52 -10.55
N GLN A 25 -16.34 0.57 -11.13
CA GLN A 25 -14.92 0.37 -10.88
C GLN A 25 -14.19 0.32 -12.23
N THR A 26 -13.17 1.14 -12.37
CA THR A 26 -12.35 1.20 -13.58
C THR A 26 -10.90 0.95 -13.22
N MET A 27 -10.27 -0.01 -13.89
CA MET A 27 -8.84 -0.24 -13.77
C MET A 27 -8.10 0.86 -14.54
N LEU A 28 -7.26 1.63 -13.85
CA LEU A 28 -6.47 2.71 -14.42
C LEU A 28 -5.08 2.25 -14.86
N ASP A 29 -4.43 1.44 -14.05
CA ASP A 29 -3.09 0.94 -14.33
C ASP A 29 -2.84 -0.40 -13.60
N PHE A 30 -1.84 -1.14 -14.06
CA PHE A 30 -1.39 -2.35 -13.41
C PHE A 30 0.11 -2.54 -13.59
N SER A 31 0.74 -3.33 -12.74
CA SER A 31 2.10 -3.81 -12.93
C SER A 31 2.27 -5.23 -12.40
N LEU A 32 3.23 -5.94 -12.99
CA LEU A 32 3.58 -7.30 -12.59
C LEU A 32 4.93 -7.25 -11.87
N HIS A 33 4.96 -7.80 -10.68
CA HIS A 33 6.14 -7.79 -9.83
C HIS A 33 6.74 -9.17 -9.67
N GLY A 34 8.06 -9.22 -9.74
CA GLY A 34 8.83 -10.38 -9.33
C GLY A 34 8.90 -10.50 -7.81
N GLU A 35 9.15 -11.69 -7.35
CA GLU A 35 9.46 -11.94 -5.96
C GLU A 35 10.89 -12.46 -5.87
N GLU A 36 11.79 -11.60 -5.40
CA GLU A 36 13.10 -12.03 -4.95
C GLU A 36 13.03 -12.17 -3.43
N GLY A 37 13.17 -13.40 -2.94
CA GLY A 37 13.24 -13.65 -1.50
C GLY A 37 14.43 -12.91 -0.90
N LYS A 38 14.26 -12.41 0.33
CA LYS A 38 15.34 -11.77 1.09
C LYS A 38 16.42 -12.76 1.54
N ASN A 39 16.14 -14.05 1.48
CA ASN A 39 17.08 -15.09 1.84
C ASN A 39 17.76 -15.64 0.59
N PRO A 40 19.09 -15.45 0.40
CA PRO A 40 19.83 -15.96 -0.75
C PRO A 40 19.75 -17.49 -0.88
N GLU A 41 19.58 -18.22 0.21
CA GLU A 41 19.46 -19.67 0.23
C GLU A 41 18.06 -20.17 -0.17
N LYS A 42 17.03 -19.31 -0.02
CA LYS A 42 15.65 -19.63 -0.37
C LYS A 42 15.13 -18.64 -1.40
N ILE A 43 15.65 -18.74 -2.62
CA ILE A 43 15.28 -17.87 -3.72
C ILE A 43 13.83 -18.16 -4.11
N GLN A 44 12.97 -17.16 -3.95
CA GLN A 44 11.61 -17.19 -4.47
C GLN A 44 11.56 -16.39 -5.76
N GLY A 45 10.87 -16.93 -6.77
CA GLY A 45 10.78 -16.31 -8.09
C GLY A 45 11.97 -16.63 -9.00
N LEU A 46 12.10 -15.87 -10.08
CA LEU A 46 13.16 -16.07 -11.07
C LEU A 46 14.48 -15.47 -10.58
N THR A 47 15.56 -16.23 -10.67
CA THR A 47 16.91 -15.69 -10.49
C THR A 47 17.25 -14.68 -11.57
N SER A 48 18.26 -13.82 -11.35
CA SER A 48 18.72 -12.87 -12.36
C SER A 48 19.14 -13.57 -13.65
N LYS A 49 19.80 -14.73 -13.57
CA LYS A 49 20.17 -15.55 -14.72
C LYS A 49 18.95 -16.04 -15.52
N GLN A 50 17.93 -16.55 -14.82
CA GLN A 50 16.70 -17.01 -15.45
C GLN A 50 15.91 -15.87 -16.09
N ARG A 51 15.88 -14.69 -15.46
CA ARG A 51 15.26 -13.50 -16.04
C ARG A 51 15.95 -13.06 -17.32
N ASN A 52 17.27 -12.96 -17.29
CA ASN A 52 18.05 -12.55 -18.46
C ASN A 52 17.88 -13.54 -19.61
N ALA A 53 17.83 -14.84 -19.34
CA ALA A 53 17.57 -15.85 -20.36
C ALA A 53 16.16 -15.74 -20.98
N ARG A 54 15.15 -15.36 -20.21
CA ARG A 54 13.76 -15.22 -20.69
C ARG A 54 13.48 -13.88 -21.37
N PHE A 55 14.17 -12.81 -20.98
CA PHE A 55 13.95 -11.46 -21.49
C PHE A 55 15.12 -11.00 -22.38
N CYS A 56 15.67 -11.91 -23.16
CA CYS A 56 16.84 -11.66 -23.99
C CYS A 56 16.56 -10.88 -25.28
N LYS A 57 15.30 -10.71 -25.69
CA LYS A 57 14.98 -9.93 -26.90
C LYS A 57 15.27 -8.45 -26.67
N VAL A 58 16.07 -7.89 -27.57
CA VAL A 58 16.27 -6.44 -27.63
C VAL A 58 14.95 -5.79 -28.05
N ARG A 59 14.49 -4.83 -27.27
CA ARG A 59 13.25 -4.08 -27.51
C ARG A 59 13.52 -2.60 -27.44
N ASP A 60 12.72 -1.82 -28.15
CA ASP A 60 12.72 -0.36 -27.99
C ASP A 60 12.51 0.00 -26.51
N GLU A 61 13.36 0.88 -25.98
CA GLU A 61 13.30 1.35 -24.60
C GLU A 61 11.95 1.97 -24.22
N LYS A 62 11.30 2.60 -25.19
CA LYS A 62 10.00 3.25 -25.04
C LYS A 62 8.82 2.27 -25.18
N SER A 63 9.08 1.03 -25.56
CA SER A 63 8.00 0.04 -25.73
C SER A 63 7.30 -0.26 -24.40
N VAL A 64 5.99 -0.49 -24.46
CA VAL A 64 5.18 -0.87 -23.30
C VAL A 64 5.74 -2.12 -22.61
N VAL A 65 6.20 -3.10 -23.39
CA VAL A 65 6.79 -4.35 -22.87
C VAL A 65 8.06 -4.07 -22.08
N ASN A 66 8.93 -3.21 -22.57
CA ASN A 66 10.18 -2.86 -21.88
C ASN A 66 9.89 -2.08 -20.58
N THR A 67 8.88 -1.22 -20.60
CA THR A 67 8.39 -0.55 -19.39
C THR A 67 7.94 -1.59 -18.35
N ARG A 68 7.14 -2.59 -18.74
CA ARG A 68 6.68 -3.66 -17.83
C ARG A 68 7.85 -4.51 -17.28
N ILE A 69 8.89 -4.76 -18.07
CA ILE A 69 10.08 -5.47 -17.62
C ILE A 69 10.85 -4.66 -16.56
N ARG A 70 10.92 -3.34 -16.72
CA ARG A 70 11.53 -2.46 -15.71
C ARG A 70 10.75 -2.44 -14.41
N GLU A 71 9.43 -2.33 -14.49
CA GLU A 71 8.51 -2.37 -13.34
C GLU A 71 8.62 -3.65 -12.52
N TYR A 72 8.99 -4.77 -13.15
CA TYR A 72 9.20 -6.04 -12.47
C TYR A 72 10.23 -5.96 -11.34
N LYS A 73 11.23 -5.10 -11.47
CA LYS A 73 12.31 -4.89 -10.49
C LYS A 73 12.01 -3.80 -9.46
N GLN A 74 11.02 -2.95 -9.70
CA GLN A 74 10.65 -1.88 -8.78
C GLN A 74 9.96 -2.42 -7.53
N SER A 75 10.09 -1.69 -6.43
CA SER A 75 9.27 -1.97 -5.26
C SER A 75 7.79 -1.64 -5.54
N LYS A 76 6.87 -2.40 -4.96
CA LYS A 76 5.43 -2.12 -5.10
C LYS A 76 5.05 -0.73 -4.57
N ILE A 77 5.76 -0.24 -3.54
CA ILE A 77 5.51 1.09 -2.97
C ILE A 77 5.89 2.17 -3.98
N GLU A 78 7.10 2.13 -4.54
CA GLU A 78 7.53 3.07 -5.55
C GLU A 78 6.59 3.04 -6.75
N ARG A 79 6.24 1.85 -7.23
CA ARG A 79 5.34 1.71 -8.37
C ARG A 79 3.93 2.23 -8.07
N SER A 80 3.39 2.01 -6.87
CA SER A 80 2.08 2.58 -6.48
C SER A 80 2.09 4.10 -6.51
N ILE A 81 3.15 4.73 -6.03
CA ILE A 81 3.33 6.19 -6.07
C ILE A 81 3.39 6.69 -7.52
N GLU A 82 4.11 5.99 -8.41
CA GLU A 82 4.18 6.34 -9.83
C GLU A 82 2.84 6.21 -10.54
N MET A 83 2.08 5.13 -10.27
CA MET A 83 0.74 4.92 -10.82
C MET A 83 -0.21 6.05 -10.43
N VAL A 84 -0.26 6.40 -9.13
CA VAL A 84 -1.09 7.50 -8.64
C VAL A 84 -0.68 8.82 -9.29
N ARG A 85 0.63 9.12 -9.32
CA ARG A 85 1.15 10.33 -9.97
C ARG A 85 0.79 10.39 -11.46
N HIS A 86 0.86 9.25 -12.14
CA HIS A 86 0.53 9.15 -13.56
C HIS A 86 -0.96 9.36 -13.81
N ALA A 87 -1.83 8.74 -12.99
CA ALA A 87 -3.27 8.94 -13.06
C ALA A 87 -3.65 10.42 -12.88
N MET A 88 -3.08 11.07 -11.87
CA MET A 88 -3.30 12.50 -11.62
C MET A 88 -2.81 13.39 -12.77
N LYS A 89 -1.64 13.09 -13.34
CA LYS A 89 -1.14 13.81 -14.54
C LYS A 89 -2.04 13.64 -15.76
N LYS A 90 -2.80 12.55 -15.84
CA LYS A 90 -3.81 12.30 -16.87
C LYS A 90 -5.17 12.92 -16.55
N GLY A 91 -5.28 13.70 -15.49
CA GLY A 91 -6.50 14.41 -15.11
C GLY A 91 -7.47 13.59 -14.26
N ILE A 92 -7.10 12.38 -13.83
CA ILE A 92 -7.93 11.61 -12.89
C ILE A 92 -7.87 12.31 -11.52
N ARG A 93 -9.06 12.67 -11.03
CA ARG A 93 -9.23 13.27 -9.69
C ARG A 93 -9.92 12.28 -8.77
N PHE A 94 -9.56 12.32 -7.50
CA PHE A 94 -10.16 11.51 -6.45
C PHE A 94 -9.94 12.18 -5.09
N ASP A 95 -10.90 12.04 -4.20
CA ASP A 95 -10.85 12.61 -2.85
C ASP A 95 -10.09 11.71 -1.89
N TYR A 96 -10.15 10.39 -2.12
CA TYR A 96 -9.57 9.39 -1.23
C TYR A 96 -8.74 8.37 -2.00
N LEU A 97 -7.53 8.09 -1.48
CA LEU A 97 -6.74 6.93 -1.87
C LEU A 97 -6.91 5.85 -0.80
N LEU A 98 -7.49 4.71 -1.17
CA LEU A 98 -7.71 3.58 -0.28
C LEU A 98 -6.59 2.55 -0.46
N VAL A 99 -5.98 2.12 0.64
CA VAL A 99 -4.88 1.16 0.61
C VAL A 99 -4.96 0.15 1.75
N ASP A 100 -4.40 -1.03 1.55
CA ASP A 100 -4.24 -2.01 2.60
C ASP A 100 -3.08 -1.66 3.56
N SER A 101 -2.89 -2.49 4.58
CA SER A 101 -1.84 -2.27 5.59
C SER A 101 -0.42 -2.32 5.02
N TRP A 102 -0.18 -3.05 3.94
CA TRP A 102 1.14 -3.11 3.30
C TRP A 102 1.55 -1.75 2.75
N PHE A 103 0.62 -1.06 2.07
CA PHE A 103 0.86 0.25 1.47
C PHE A 103 0.72 1.41 2.47
N THR A 104 0.21 1.18 3.69
CA THR A 104 0.20 2.19 4.75
C THR A 104 1.62 2.36 5.30
N CYS A 105 2.48 3.05 4.56
CA CYS A 105 3.88 3.25 4.86
C CYS A 105 4.28 4.73 4.79
N ALA A 106 5.45 5.04 5.34
CA ALA A 106 5.94 6.40 5.43
C ALA A 106 6.02 7.10 4.07
N ASP A 107 6.50 6.40 3.04
CA ASP A 107 6.72 7.00 1.71
C ASP A 107 5.40 7.36 1.03
N LEU A 108 4.38 6.49 1.09
CA LEU A 108 3.07 6.79 0.54
C LEU A 108 2.37 7.91 1.31
N ILE A 109 2.46 7.92 2.65
CA ILE A 109 1.90 8.98 3.47
C ILE A 109 2.56 10.32 3.14
N ARG A 110 3.90 10.38 3.05
CA ARG A 110 4.61 11.60 2.66
C ARG A 110 4.22 12.08 1.27
N PHE A 111 4.08 11.16 0.34
CA PHE A 111 3.66 11.48 -1.03
C PHE A 111 2.28 12.11 -1.05
N ILE A 112 1.27 11.49 -0.42
CA ILE A 112 -0.12 11.99 -0.40
C ILE A 112 -0.24 13.29 0.39
N THR A 113 0.50 13.47 1.48
CA THR A 113 0.47 14.70 2.28
C THR A 113 1.37 15.80 1.74
N SER A 114 2.01 15.62 0.60
CA SER A 114 2.73 16.69 -0.07
C SER A 114 1.77 17.75 -0.59
N ARG A 115 2.23 19.02 -0.63
CA ARG A 115 1.38 20.22 -0.83
C ARG A 115 0.56 20.28 -2.13
N HIS A 116 0.73 19.33 -3.03
CA HIS A 116 0.12 19.38 -4.38
C HIS A 116 -0.99 18.35 -4.58
N LEU A 117 -1.31 17.56 -3.55
CA LEU A 117 -2.28 16.50 -3.66
C LEU A 117 -3.48 16.82 -2.77
N GLU A 118 -4.58 17.25 -3.39
CA GLU A 118 -5.87 17.52 -2.72
C GLU A 118 -6.64 16.21 -2.50
N CYS A 119 -6.01 15.23 -1.85
CA CYS A 119 -6.65 13.96 -1.54
C CYS A 119 -6.24 13.44 -0.17
N HIS A 120 -7.09 12.60 0.41
CA HIS A 120 -6.86 11.95 1.69
C HIS A 120 -6.43 10.51 1.51
N LEU A 121 -5.53 10.04 2.37
CA LEU A 121 -5.16 8.62 2.44
C LEU A 121 -6.00 7.92 3.51
N ILE A 122 -6.68 6.86 3.13
CA ILE A 122 -7.34 5.93 4.06
C ILE A 122 -6.61 4.59 3.93
N GLY A 123 -5.90 4.21 4.97
CA GLY A 123 -5.11 2.97 5.00
C GLY A 123 -5.44 2.10 6.18
N MET A 124 -5.39 0.79 5.99
CA MET A 124 -5.52 -0.15 7.09
C MET A 124 -4.31 -0.02 8.04
N LEU A 125 -4.61 -0.01 9.33
CA LEU A 125 -3.59 0.14 10.37
C LEU A 125 -2.69 -1.12 10.46
N LYS A 126 -1.39 -0.90 10.64
CA LYS A 126 -0.45 -2.00 10.89
C LYS A 126 -0.53 -2.44 12.35
N MET A 127 -1.04 -3.64 12.58
CA MET A 127 -1.25 -4.22 13.91
C MET A 127 0.02 -4.78 14.57
N GLY A 128 1.15 -4.80 13.86
CA GLY A 128 2.40 -5.40 14.34
C GLY A 128 3.29 -4.44 15.14
N LYS A 129 4.58 -4.43 14.80
CA LYS A 129 5.62 -3.66 15.52
C LYS A 129 5.64 -2.16 15.18
N THR A 130 4.81 -1.69 14.25
CA THR A 130 4.74 -0.27 13.88
C THR A 130 4.31 0.56 15.09
N ARG A 131 5.05 1.64 15.34
CA ARG A 131 4.77 2.56 16.44
C ARG A 131 4.21 3.87 15.91
N TYR A 132 3.24 4.38 16.63
CA TYR A 132 2.57 5.66 16.39
C TYR A 132 2.85 6.58 17.58
N ARG A 133 3.28 7.79 17.32
CA ARG A 133 3.53 8.78 18.36
C ARG A 133 2.20 9.38 18.80
N THR A 134 1.86 9.16 20.05
CA THR A 134 0.66 9.69 20.71
C THR A 134 1.06 10.62 21.86
N GLU A 135 0.13 11.30 22.48
CA GLU A 135 0.37 12.08 23.71
C GLU A 135 0.96 11.22 24.84
N ALA A 136 0.62 9.94 24.88
CA ALA A 136 1.12 8.99 25.87
C ALA A 136 2.42 8.30 25.47
N GLY A 137 3.08 8.77 24.39
CA GLY A 137 4.34 8.20 23.89
C GLY A 137 4.18 7.37 22.63
N ASN A 138 5.21 6.58 22.30
CA ASN A 138 5.24 5.75 21.11
C ASN A 138 4.57 4.39 21.35
N LEU A 139 3.35 4.24 20.89
CA LEU A 139 2.52 3.06 21.10
C LEU A 139 2.30 2.29 19.80
N ASN A 140 2.15 0.97 19.89
CA ASN A 140 1.68 0.16 18.77
C ASN A 140 0.15 0.06 18.77
N ALA A 141 -0.45 -0.39 17.66
CA ALA A 141 -1.88 -0.43 17.49
C ALA A 141 -2.62 -1.24 18.58
N PRO A 142 -2.20 -2.46 18.97
CA PRO A 142 -2.86 -3.19 20.06
C PRO A 142 -2.93 -2.41 21.38
N VAL A 143 -1.82 -1.76 21.76
CA VAL A 143 -1.78 -0.96 23.01
C VAL A 143 -2.70 0.26 22.92
N ILE A 144 -2.81 0.90 21.75
CA ILE A 144 -3.75 2.01 21.54
C ILE A 144 -5.20 1.52 21.70
N ILE A 145 -5.55 0.38 21.11
CA ILE A 145 -6.89 -0.22 21.24
C ILE A 145 -7.25 -0.51 22.70
N ASP A 146 -6.33 -1.14 23.42
CA ASP A 146 -6.56 -1.49 24.84
C ASP A 146 -6.73 -0.24 25.70
N ARG A 147 -5.98 0.81 25.39
CA ARG A 147 -6.10 2.10 26.07
C ARG A 147 -7.47 2.73 25.81
N LEU A 148 -7.90 2.84 24.55
CA LEU A 148 -9.21 3.40 24.19
C LEU A 148 -10.38 2.65 24.82
N LYS A 149 -10.27 1.33 24.96
CA LYS A 149 -11.26 0.52 25.69
C LYS A 149 -11.29 0.87 27.17
N LYS A 150 -10.14 1.01 27.83
CA LYS A 150 -10.03 1.37 29.25
C LYS A 150 -10.55 2.78 29.54
N GLU A 151 -10.26 3.73 28.68
CA GLU A 151 -10.70 5.12 28.80
C GLU A 151 -12.18 5.32 28.45
N LYS A 152 -12.94 4.24 28.14
CA LYS A 152 -14.34 4.28 27.72
C LYS A 152 -14.61 5.25 26.56
N SER A 153 -13.61 5.47 25.72
CA SER A 153 -13.69 6.36 24.54
C SER A 153 -14.47 5.76 23.38
N VAL A 154 -14.97 4.55 23.55
CA VAL A 154 -15.73 3.81 22.53
C VAL A 154 -17.14 4.38 22.41
N ARG A 155 -17.55 4.72 21.19
CA ARG A 155 -18.87 5.23 20.83
C ARG A 155 -19.57 4.24 19.90
N TYR A 156 -20.89 4.28 19.89
CA TYR A 156 -21.69 3.47 18.97
C TYR A 156 -22.26 4.34 17.84
N SER A 157 -22.05 3.92 16.62
CA SER A 157 -22.65 4.55 15.44
C SER A 157 -23.88 3.78 14.99
N ARG A 158 -25.07 4.37 15.16
CA ARG A 158 -26.33 3.79 14.66
C ARG A 158 -26.34 3.64 13.14
N LYS A 159 -25.75 4.61 12.41
CA LYS A 159 -25.68 4.60 10.95
C LYS A 159 -24.86 3.42 10.41
N LEU A 160 -23.74 3.10 11.04
CA LEU A 160 -22.82 2.03 10.63
C LEU A 160 -23.05 0.71 11.38
N ASN A 161 -23.95 0.73 12.37
CA ASN A 161 -24.23 -0.42 13.25
C ASN A 161 -22.95 -1.03 13.84
N CYS A 162 -22.02 -0.18 14.31
CA CYS A 162 -20.76 -0.63 14.89
C CYS A 162 -20.30 0.31 16.02
N TYR A 163 -19.47 -0.24 16.89
CA TYR A 163 -18.71 0.53 17.85
C TYR A 163 -17.46 1.08 17.19
N TYR A 164 -17.07 2.28 17.54
CA TYR A 164 -15.85 2.90 17.04
C TYR A 164 -15.19 3.74 18.14
N ALA A 165 -13.89 3.89 18.01
CA ALA A 165 -13.10 4.85 18.77
C ALA A 165 -12.08 5.50 17.84
N HIS A 166 -11.55 6.65 18.18
CA HIS A 166 -10.48 7.28 17.43
C HIS A 166 -9.46 7.92 18.35
N MET A 167 -8.26 8.07 17.85
CA MET A 167 -7.15 8.77 18.49
C MET A 167 -6.33 9.50 17.45
N ASP A 168 -5.93 10.71 17.77
CA ASP A 168 -4.95 11.44 16.96
C ASP A 168 -3.54 10.97 17.32
N ALA A 169 -2.72 10.77 16.32
CA ALA A 169 -1.36 10.31 16.45
C ALA A 169 -0.46 10.91 15.36
N GLU A 170 0.82 10.64 15.46
CA GLU A 170 1.80 11.02 14.44
C GLU A 170 2.49 9.77 13.92
N TYR A 171 2.60 9.67 12.58
CA TYR A 171 3.36 8.65 11.90
C TYR A 171 4.07 9.24 10.69
N ALA A 172 5.35 8.89 10.49
CA ALA A 172 6.19 9.43 9.42
C ALA A 172 6.28 10.97 9.41
N ASN A 173 6.26 11.61 10.61
CA ASN A 173 6.23 13.05 10.82
C ASN A 173 4.99 13.73 10.20
N ARG A 174 3.88 13.02 10.18
CA ARG A 174 2.56 13.51 9.74
C ARG A 174 1.50 13.19 10.77
N LYS A 175 0.61 14.15 11.02
CA LYS A 175 -0.56 13.95 11.87
C LYS A 175 -1.51 12.99 11.14
N ILE A 176 -1.97 11.99 11.83
CA ILE A 176 -2.93 11.00 11.37
C ILE A 176 -4.03 10.84 12.40
N ARG A 177 -5.20 10.40 11.96
CA ARG A 177 -6.27 9.96 12.84
C ARG A 177 -6.46 8.47 12.68
N ILE A 178 -6.38 7.76 13.78
CA ILE A 178 -6.53 6.31 13.85
C ILE A 178 -7.96 6.00 14.30
N PHE A 179 -8.67 5.17 13.56
CA PHE A 179 -10.01 4.67 13.88
C PHE A 179 -9.95 3.18 14.18
N PHE A 180 -10.74 2.75 15.13
CA PHE A 180 -10.90 1.36 15.54
C PHE A 180 -12.37 1.00 15.60
#